data_e44343027c3282f17ba936b57572f09c
#
_entry.id   e44343027c3282f17ba936b57572f09c
#
_cell.length_a   1.000
_cell.length_b   1.000
_cell.length_c   1.000
_cell.angle_alpha   90.00
_cell.angle_beta   90.00
_cell.angle_gamma   90.00
#
_symmetry.space_group_name_H-M   'P 1'
#
loop_
_entity.id
_entity.type
_entity.pdbx_description
1 polymer ?
#
loop_
_entity_poly.entity_id
_entity_poly.type
_entity_poly.pdbx_seq_one_letter_code
_entity_poly.pdbx_strand_id
1 'polypeptide(L)'
;ISCENISNVDLGKMDLEHKEDLKDFSYYSKDKIEIAPMKDNKFKGNLYLLVDEGVYSAAEGMANFCKNAKIAKLLGQKTGGDGITLGLINDVCPNSGLVFTYTNTLGYGQDGLINEEEKTSPDIYTESFNESIEAIKNLEK
;
A
#
# COMPACT_ATOMS: atom_id res chain seq x y z
N ILE A 1 13.50 11.47 -5.39
CA ILE A 1 12.10 11.79 -5.72
C ILE A 1 12.11 13.19 -6.30
N SER A 2 11.67 13.34 -7.54
CA SER A 2 11.46 14.66 -8.15
C SER A 2 10.01 15.09 -7.86
N CYS A 3 9.85 16.22 -7.17
CA CYS A 3 8.53 16.82 -6.94
C CYS A 3 8.25 17.86 -8.04
N GLU A 4 7.07 17.78 -8.60
CA GLU A 4 6.55 18.78 -9.56
C GLU A 4 5.43 19.58 -8.91
N ASN A 5 5.26 20.83 -9.32
CA ASN A 5 4.11 21.60 -8.88
C ASN A 5 2.84 20.95 -9.48
N ILE A 6 1.84 20.71 -8.64
CA ILE A 6 0.62 20.01 -9.06
C ILE A 6 -0.13 20.74 -10.18
N SER A 7 -0.01 22.06 -10.27
CA SER A 7 -0.60 22.84 -11.35
C SER A 7 -0.05 22.52 -12.73
N ASN A 8 1.11 21.90 -12.82
CA ASN A 8 1.72 21.44 -14.07
C ASN A 8 1.28 20.03 -14.48
N VAL A 9 0.50 19.37 -13.64
CA VAL A 9 0.06 17.99 -13.84
C VAL A 9 -1.37 17.99 -14.38
N ASP A 10 -1.60 17.31 -15.48
CA ASP A 10 -2.96 17.12 -16.02
C ASP A 10 -3.68 16.00 -15.25
N LEU A 11 -4.21 16.35 -14.08
CA LEU A 11 -4.96 15.44 -13.22
C LEU A 11 -6.18 14.83 -13.93
N GLY A 12 -6.71 15.50 -14.94
CA GLY A 12 -7.85 15.01 -15.72
C GLY A 12 -7.55 13.71 -16.48
N LYS A 13 -6.29 13.50 -16.82
CA LYS A 13 -5.83 12.28 -17.52
C LYS A 13 -5.48 11.13 -16.61
N MET A 14 -5.43 11.37 -15.30
CA MET A 14 -5.16 10.34 -14.33
C MET A 14 -6.46 9.70 -13.88
N ASP A 15 -6.46 8.37 -13.76
CA ASP A 15 -7.55 7.62 -13.14
C ASP A 15 -7.25 7.50 -11.64
N LEU A 16 -7.65 8.53 -10.88
CA LEU A 16 -7.41 8.65 -9.44
C LEU A 16 -8.74 8.80 -8.72
N GLU A 17 -8.82 8.17 -7.58
CA GLU A 17 -9.90 8.34 -6.62
C GLU A 17 -9.86 9.74 -5.98
N HIS A 18 -11.00 10.32 -5.65
CA HIS A 18 -11.14 11.61 -4.93
C HIS A 18 -10.27 12.76 -5.48
N LYS A 19 -10.20 12.90 -6.81
CA LYS A 19 -9.39 13.96 -7.48
C LYS A 19 -9.69 15.37 -6.99
N GLU A 20 -10.89 15.62 -6.52
CA GLU A 20 -11.33 16.92 -5.99
C GLU A 20 -10.55 17.35 -4.75
N ASP A 21 -10.00 16.42 -3.99
CA ASP A 21 -9.20 16.72 -2.80
C ASP A 21 -7.79 17.19 -3.16
N LEU A 22 -7.33 16.90 -4.37
CA LEU A 22 -6.00 17.26 -4.83
C LEU A 22 -5.79 18.76 -5.00
N LYS A 23 -6.84 19.57 -5.03
CA LYS A 23 -6.76 21.04 -5.04
C LYS A 23 -6.04 21.63 -3.82
N ASP A 24 -6.03 20.89 -2.69
CA ASP A 24 -5.41 21.33 -1.44
C ASP A 24 -3.91 21.00 -1.37
N PHE A 25 -3.39 20.26 -2.35
CA PHE A 25 -1.98 19.91 -2.45
C PHE A 25 -1.23 20.83 -3.40
N SER A 26 0.04 21.13 -3.07
CA SER A 26 0.90 22.00 -3.89
C SER A 26 1.84 21.23 -4.79
N TYR A 27 2.20 20.01 -4.42
CA TYR A 27 3.22 19.22 -5.12
C TYR A 27 2.75 17.81 -5.36
N TYR A 28 3.25 17.25 -6.46
CA TYR A 28 3.06 15.88 -6.88
C TYR A 28 4.42 15.20 -7.10
N SER A 29 4.53 13.94 -6.71
CA SER A 29 5.65 13.09 -7.09
C SER A 29 5.15 11.72 -7.54
N LYS A 30 5.86 11.11 -8.48
CA LYS A 30 5.62 9.74 -8.91
C LYS A 30 6.90 8.96 -8.84
N ASP A 31 6.86 7.86 -8.11
CA ASP A 31 7.96 6.93 -8.03
C ASP A 31 7.60 5.62 -8.71
N LYS A 32 8.58 5.05 -9.38
CA LYS A 32 8.51 3.70 -9.92
C LYS A 32 9.69 2.91 -9.41
N ILE A 33 9.42 1.89 -8.62
CA ILE A 33 10.42 0.96 -8.14
C ILE A 33 10.39 -0.28 -9.02
N GLU A 34 11.49 -0.56 -9.70
CA GLU A 34 11.65 -1.81 -10.45
C GLU A 34 12.57 -2.75 -9.68
N ILE A 35 12.06 -3.90 -9.29
CA ILE A 35 12.84 -4.94 -8.62
C ILE A 35 13.07 -6.08 -9.61
N ALA A 36 14.31 -6.22 -10.04
CA ALA A 36 14.71 -7.34 -10.88
C ALA A 36 15.03 -8.57 -10.03
N PRO A 37 14.62 -9.78 -10.46
CA PRO A 37 15.01 -11.00 -9.76
C PRO A 37 16.53 -11.18 -9.80
N MET A 38 17.08 -11.75 -8.74
CA MET A 38 18.49 -12.12 -8.72
C MET A 38 18.78 -13.15 -9.82
N LYS A 39 19.93 -12.99 -10.51
CA LYS A 39 20.32 -13.87 -11.63
C LYS A 39 20.34 -15.36 -11.25
N ASP A 40 20.67 -15.66 -9.99
CA ASP A 40 20.79 -17.03 -9.47
C ASP A 40 19.59 -17.41 -8.58
N ASN A 41 18.41 -16.85 -8.83
CA ASN A 41 17.20 -17.20 -8.07
C ASN A 41 16.86 -18.69 -8.26
N LYS A 42 17.06 -19.46 -7.19
CA LYS A 42 16.79 -20.91 -7.14
C LYS A 42 15.37 -21.24 -6.65
N PHE A 43 14.64 -20.26 -6.14
CA PHE A 43 13.27 -20.46 -5.67
C PHE A 43 12.34 -20.75 -6.86
N LYS A 44 11.61 -21.86 -6.80
CA LYS A 44 10.68 -22.33 -7.84
C LYS A 44 9.25 -22.55 -7.33
N GLY A 45 9.02 -22.30 -6.06
CA GLY A 45 7.71 -22.48 -5.42
C GLY A 45 6.79 -21.28 -5.61
N ASN A 46 5.56 -21.43 -5.15
CA ASN A 46 4.62 -20.34 -5.02
C ASN A 46 4.86 -19.58 -3.70
N LEU A 47 4.63 -18.27 -3.72
CA LEU A 47 4.67 -17.43 -2.53
C LEU A 47 3.26 -17.11 -2.08
N TYR A 48 3.02 -17.25 -0.79
CA TYR A 48 1.77 -16.90 -0.14
C TYR A 48 2.05 -15.90 0.97
N LEU A 49 1.30 -14.83 1.00
CA LEU A 49 1.39 -13.81 2.03
C LEU A 49 0.09 -13.81 2.82
N LEU A 50 0.20 -14.10 4.12
CA LEU A 50 -0.94 -14.06 5.02
C LEU A 50 -1.09 -12.64 5.55
N VAL A 51 -2.28 -12.09 5.41
CA VAL A 51 -2.58 -10.68 5.72
C VAL A 51 -3.84 -10.55 6.57
N ASP A 52 -3.83 -9.56 7.44
CA ASP A 52 -4.97 -9.18 8.27
C ASP A 52 -4.95 -7.68 8.55
N GLU A 53 -5.88 -7.19 9.34
CA GLU A 53 -6.00 -5.78 9.72
C GLU A 53 -4.78 -5.22 10.48
N GLY A 54 -3.92 -6.08 11.04
CA GLY A 54 -2.67 -5.71 11.69
C GLY A 54 -1.51 -5.46 10.72
N VAL A 55 -1.68 -5.79 9.44
CA VAL A 55 -0.69 -5.49 8.38
C VAL A 55 -0.80 -4.02 8.02
N TYR A 56 0.21 -3.23 8.42
CA TYR A 56 0.18 -1.79 8.38
C TYR A 56 1.53 -1.19 7.99
N SER A 57 1.55 0.03 7.43
CA SER A 57 2.77 0.79 7.11
C SER A 57 3.70 0.01 6.15
N ALA A 58 4.95 -0.25 6.52
CA ALA A 58 5.90 -0.98 5.67
C ALA A 58 5.44 -2.40 5.30
N ALA A 59 4.70 -3.08 6.20
CA ALA A 59 4.11 -4.39 5.91
C ALA A 59 2.97 -4.27 4.89
N GLU A 60 2.18 -3.21 4.96
CA GLU A 60 1.17 -2.87 3.96
C GLU A 60 1.81 -2.58 2.60
N GLY A 61 2.89 -1.78 2.58
CA GLY A 61 3.64 -1.52 1.35
C GLY A 61 4.13 -2.82 0.69
N MET A 62 4.58 -3.80 1.49
CA MET A 62 4.97 -5.12 0.99
C MET A 62 3.76 -5.91 0.47
N ALA A 63 2.63 -5.89 1.17
CA ALA A 63 1.41 -6.59 0.74
C ALA A 63 0.89 -6.02 -0.60
N ASN A 64 0.80 -4.69 -0.68
CA ASN A 64 0.39 -3.99 -1.90
C ASN A 64 1.34 -4.27 -3.06
N PHE A 65 2.66 -4.22 -2.83
CA PHE A 65 3.66 -4.57 -3.83
C PHE A 65 3.50 -6.02 -4.32
N CYS A 66 3.41 -6.98 -3.41
CA CYS A 66 3.26 -8.40 -3.76
C CYS A 66 2.03 -8.66 -4.62
N LYS A 67 0.91 -8.03 -4.28
CA LYS A 67 -0.32 -8.13 -5.02
C LYS A 67 -0.22 -7.54 -6.43
N ASN A 68 0.26 -6.29 -6.54
CA ASN A 68 0.35 -5.58 -7.80
C ASN A 68 1.38 -6.20 -8.76
N ALA A 69 2.52 -6.64 -8.23
CA ALA A 69 3.55 -7.34 -9.00
C ALA A 69 3.23 -8.82 -9.26
N LYS A 70 2.17 -9.36 -8.65
CA LYS A 70 1.75 -10.77 -8.77
C LYS A 70 2.83 -11.77 -8.40
N ILE A 71 3.67 -11.42 -7.43
CA ILE A 71 4.77 -12.28 -6.95
C ILE A 71 4.37 -13.16 -5.78
N ALA A 72 3.31 -12.82 -5.09
CA ALA A 72 2.71 -13.65 -4.05
C ALA A 72 1.18 -13.59 -4.16
N LYS A 73 0.51 -14.64 -3.72
CA LYS A 73 -0.94 -14.67 -3.54
C LYS A 73 -1.25 -14.32 -2.09
N LEU A 74 -2.11 -13.34 -1.89
CA LEU A 74 -2.52 -12.86 -0.58
C LEU A 74 -3.73 -13.64 -0.06
N LEU A 75 -3.64 -14.14 1.17
CA LEU A 75 -4.74 -14.82 1.86
C LEU A 75 -4.98 -14.18 3.22
N GLY A 76 -6.21 -14.11 3.65
CA GLY A 76 -6.59 -13.56 4.96
C GLY A 76 -7.68 -12.53 4.88
N GLN A 77 -7.47 -11.41 5.55
CA GLN A 77 -8.40 -10.30 5.62
C GLN A 77 -7.81 -9.03 5.01
N LYS A 78 -8.64 -8.02 4.81
CA LYS A 78 -8.20 -6.70 4.33
C LYS A 78 -7.18 -6.12 5.33
N THR A 79 -6.10 -5.56 4.82
CA THR A 79 -4.99 -4.99 5.61
C THR A 79 -5.38 -3.71 6.36
N GLY A 80 -4.44 -3.15 7.13
CA GLY A 80 -4.63 -1.90 7.87
C GLY A 80 -4.41 -0.62 7.06
N GLY A 81 -3.67 -0.71 5.95
CA GLY A 81 -3.38 0.47 5.10
C GLY A 81 -2.08 1.20 5.44
N ASP A 82 -1.95 2.44 4.92
CA ASP A 82 -0.83 3.36 5.16
C ASP A 82 0.54 2.85 4.68
N GLY A 83 0.55 2.16 3.53
CA GLY A 83 1.78 1.61 2.95
C GLY A 83 2.44 2.50 1.90
N ILE A 84 1.83 3.60 1.51
CA ILE A 84 2.28 4.46 0.40
C ILE A 84 2.64 5.86 0.86
N THR A 85 2.00 6.40 1.89
CA THR A 85 2.30 7.73 2.42
C THR A 85 3.70 7.81 3.01
N LEU A 86 4.33 8.96 2.81
CA LEU A 86 5.67 9.27 3.32
C LEU A 86 5.60 10.52 4.19
N GLY A 87 6.53 10.64 5.13
CA GLY A 87 6.72 11.87 5.88
C GLY A 87 5.75 12.05 7.05
N LEU A 88 6.04 11.35 8.14
CA LEU A 88 5.35 11.58 9.42
C LEU A 88 5.80 12.91 10.02
N ILE A 89 4.84 13.75 10.37
CA ILE A 89 5.02 15.01 11.08
C ILE A 89 4.56 14.81 12.51
N ASN A 90 5.41 15.21 13.46
CA ASN A 90 5.04 15.25 14.85
C ASN A 90 4.80 16.71 15.25
N ASP A 91 3.70 16.98 15.90
CA ASP A 91 3.37 18.29 16.42
C ASP A 91 2.95 18.21 17.89
N VAL A 92 3.04 19.35 18.59
CA VAL A 92 2.79 19.41 20.02
C VAL A 92 1.77 20.51 20.29
N CYS A 93 0.67 20.16 20.95
CA CYS A 93 -0.29 21.14 21.42
C CYS A 93 0.35 22.05 22.47
N PRO A 94 0.48 23.37 22.24
CA PRO A 94 1.28 24.25 23.07
C PRO A 94 0.76 24.39 24.51
N ASN A 95 -0.53 24.19 24.72
CA ASN A 95 -1.16 24.34 26.03
C ASN A 95 -1.21 23.04 26.86
N SER A 96 -1.37 21.89 26.20
CA SER A 96 -1.55 20.60 26.87
C SER A 96 -0.29 19.74 26.85
N GLY A 97 0.67 20.02 25.97
CA GLY A 97 1.83 19.18 25.74
C GLY A 97 1.49 17.85 25.01
N LEU A 98 0.24 17.68 24.56
CA LEU A 98 -0.15 16.49 23.80
C LEU A 98 0.62 16.44 22.49
N VAL A 99 1.29 15.31 22.25
CA VAL A 99 1.98 15.03 20.98
C VAL A 99 1.06 14.24 20.08
N PHE A 100 0.94 14.65 18.83
CA PHE A 100 0.23 13.89 17.79
C PHE A 100 1.08 13.77 16.54
N THR A 101 0.86 12.68 15.82
CA THR A 101 1.58 12.36 14.59
C THR A 101 0.56 12.31 13.44
N TYR A 102 0.90 12.94 12.32
CA TYR A 102 0.08 12.94 11.12
C TYR A 102 0.95 12.97 9.86
N THR A 103 0.34 12.73 8.71
CA THR A 103 0.97 12.94 7.41
C THR A 103 0.31 14.09 6.68
N ASN A 104 1.08 14.80 5.87
CA ASN A 104 0.59 15.83 4.93
C ASN A 104 0.71 15.36 3.47
N THR A 105 0.84 14.08 3.27
CA THR A 105 0.90 13.46 1.95
C THR A 105 -0.31 12.55 1.75
N LEU A 106 -0.78 12.46 0.52
CA LEU A 106 -1.81 11.54 0.09
C LEU A 106 -1.18 10.54 -0.87
N GLY A 107 -1.28 9.25 -0.57
CA GLY A 107 -0.62 8.17 -1.30
C GLY A 107 -1.57 7.39 -2.19
N TYR A 108 -1.34 7.43 -3.51
CA TYR A 108 -2.08 6.63 -4.48
C TYR A 108 -1.30 5.38 -4.86
N GLY A 109 -2.01 4.26 -4.90
CA GLY A 109 -1.52 3.01 -5.46
C GLY A 109 -1.39 3.07 -6.99
N GLN A 110 -0.85 2.02 -7.56
CA GLN A 110 -0.78 1.85 -9.02
C GLN A 110 -2.18 1.78 -9.67
N ASP A 111 -3.16 1.36 -8.92
CA ASP A 111 -4.58 1.26 -9.27
C ASP A 111 -5.33 2.60 -9.19
N GLY A 112 -4.66 3.66 -8.74
CA GLY A 112 -5.25 4.98 -8.57
C GLY A 112 -6.09 5.16 -7.32
N LEU A 113 -6.07 4.17 -6.40
CA LEU A 113 -6.81 4.19 -5.14
C LEU A 113 -5.96 4.74 -4.00
N ILE A 114 -6.61 5.37 -3.03
CA ILE A 114 -5.97 5.88 -1.82
C ILE A 114 -5.75 4.71 -0.86
N ASN A 115 -4.49 4.35 -0.62
CA ASN A 115 -4.16 3.15 0.16
C ASN A 115 -4.58 3.24 1.63
N GLU A 116 -4.63 4.43 2.23
CA GLU A 116 -5.12 4.64 3.59
C GLU A 116 -6.61 4.29 3.74
N GLU A 117 -7.39 4.54 2.70
CA GLU A 117 -8.84 4.28 2.70
C GLU A 117 -9.15 2.88 2.19
N GLU A 118 -8.63 2.56 0.99
CA GLU A 118 -8.94 1.32 0.31
C GLU A 118 -8.13 0.13 0.79
N LYS A 119 -6.94 0.36 1.38
CA LYS A 119 -6.09 -0.71 1.94
C LYS A 119 -5.75 -1.77 0.89
N THR A 120 -5.19 -2.90 1.28
CA THR A 120 -4.96 -4.03 0.37
C THR A 120 -5.89 -5.19 0.70
N SER A 121 -6.78 -5.53 -0.23
CA SER A 121 -7.65 -6.71 -0.10
C SER A 121 -6.90 -7.99 -0.44
N PRO A 122 -7.11 -9.12 0.27
CA PRO A 122 -6.53 -10.39 -0.10
C PRO A 122 -7.08 -10.91 -1.45
N ASP A 123 -6.36 -11.86 -2.06
CA ASP A 123 -6.85 -12.59 -3.23
C ASP A 123 -7.84 -13.69 -2.83
N ILE A 124 -7.66 -14.24 -1.63
CA ILE A 124 -8.56 -15.23 -1.03
C ILE A 124 -8.86 -14.79 0.40
N TYR A 125 -10.11 -14.49 0.67
CA TYR A 125 -10.55 -14.16 2.02
C TYR A 125 -10.61 -15.40 2.90
N THR A 126 -10.05 -15.29 4.11
CA THR A 126 -10.11 -16.32 5.16
C THR A 126 -10.22 -15.65 6.52
N GLU A 127 -10.94 -16.28 7.44
CA GLU A 127 -11.19 -15.72 8.77
C GLU A 127 -10.13 -16.06 9.80
N SER A 128 -9.28 -17.05 9.50
CA SER A 128 -8.26 -17.52 10.43
C SER A 128 -7.00 -17.99 9.72
N PHE A 129 -5.90 -18.02 10.48
CA PHE A 129 -4.63 -18.59 10.02
C PHE A 129 -4.78 -20.05 9.53
N ASN A 130 -5.54 -20.87 10.27
CA ASN A 130 -5.73 -22.28 9.92
C ASN A 130 -6.50 -22.41 8.59
N GLU A 131 -7.50 -21.60 8.39
CA GLU A 131 -8.25 -21.57 7.12
C GLU A 131 -7.38 -21.14 5.94
N SER A 132 -6.49 -20.16 6.14
CA SER A 132 -5.50 -19.78 5.14
C SER A 132 -4.58 -20.94 4.78
N ILE A 133 -4.09 -21.68 5.76
CA ILE A 133 -3.23 -22.84 5.53
C ILE A 133 -3.97 -23.94 4.76
N GLU A 134 -5.22 -24.21 5.09
CA GLU A 134 -6.01 -25.21 4.36
C GLU A 134 -6.30 -24.75 2.90
N ALA A 135 -6.56 -23.45 2.70
CA ALA A 135 -6.71 -22.90 1.37
C ALA A 135 -5.43 -23.05 0.53
N ILE A 136 -4.25 -22.79 1.12
CA ILE A 136 -2.96 -22.99 0.45
C ILE A 136 -2.76 -24.45 0.07
N LYS A 137 -3.01 -25.40 0.98
CA LYS A 137 -2.89 -26.84 0.70
C LYS A 137 -3.79 -27.29 -0.47
N ASN A 138 -4.93 -26.63 -0.63
CA ASN A 138 -5.83 -26.93 -1.74
C ASN A 138 -5.38 -26.32 -3.07
N LEU A 139 -4.65 -25.22 -3.04
CA LEU A 139 -4.05 -24.59 -4.21
C LEU A 139 -2.83 -25.36 -4.74
N GLU A 140 -2.15 -26.12 -3.88
CA GLU A 140 -0.93 -26.85 -4.22
C GLU A 140 -1.18 -28.31 -4.67
N LYS A 141 -2.44 -28.75 -4.72
CA LYS A 141 -2.84 -30.08 -5.23
C LYS A 141 -2.96 -30.06 -6.76
#